data_4a9a7f00ebf91a2aa10e179a389c260c
#
_entry.id   4a9a7f00ebf91a2aa10e179a389c260c
#
_cell.length_a   1.000
_cell.length_b   1.000
_cell.length_c   1.000
_cell.angle_alpha   90.00
_cell.angle_beta   90.00
_cell.angle_gamma   90.00
#
_symmetry.space_group_name_H-M   'P 1'
#
loop_
_entity.id
_entity.type
_entity.pdbx_description
1 polymer ?
#
loop_
_entity_poly.entity_id
_entity_poly.type
_entity_poly.pdbx_seq_one_letter_code
_entity_poly.pdbx_strand_id
1 'polypeptide(L)' 'HDAVLTARQQKSAFEKAVAEGVGAISVDGVMVDAASIRLVQNLLDRAELYGL' A
#
# COMPACT_ATOMS: atom_id res chain seq x y z
N HIS A 1 4.44 9.13 9.66
CA HIS A 1 5.10 8.20 10.57
C HIS A 1 4.66 6.77 10.34
N ASP A 2 4.04 6.13 11.36
CA ASP A 2 3.64 4.74 11.23
C ASP A 2 2.68 4.52 10.07
N ALA A 3 1.78 5.45 9.81
CA ALA A 3 0.84 5.33 8.71
C ALA A 3 1.55 5.32 7.36
N VAL A 4 2.58 6.13 7.22
CA VAL A 4 3.35 6.18 5.97
C VAL A 4 4.15 4.89 5.79
N LEU A 5 4.78 4.40 6.86
CA LEU A 5 5.51 3.15 6.81
C LEU A 5 4.59 1.97 6.46
N THR A 6 3.43 1.92 7.10
CA THR A 6 2.44 0.88 6.83
C THR A 6 1.98 0.94 5.38
N ALA A 7 1.70 2.15 4.88
CA ALA A 7 1.27 2.34 3.50
C ALA A 7 2.33 1.85 2.51
N ARG A 8 3.59 2.14 2.77
CA ARG A 8 4.68 1.69 1.92
C ARG A 8 4.80 0.17 1.93
N GLN A 9 4.65 -0.43 3.10
CA GLN A 9 4.70 -1.88 3.23
C GLN A 9 3.55 -2.54 2.46
N GLN A 10 2.34 -2.00 2.59
CA GLN A 10 1.18 -2.52 1.88
C GLN A 10 1.36 -2.39 0.38
N LYS A 11 1.84 -1.25 -0.08
CA LYS A 11 2.05 -1.03 -1.51
C LYS A 11 3.10 -1.99 -2.06
N SER A 12 4.22 -2.13 -1.38
CA SER A 12 5.29 -3.02 -1.80
C SER A 12 4.82 -4.48 -1.86
N ALA A 13 4.11 -4.91 -0.82
CA ALA A 13 3.59 -6.27 -0.77
C ALA A 13 2.58 -6.51 -1.88
N PHE A 14 1.72 -5.54 -2.14
CA PHE A 14 0.72 -5.67 -3.19
C PHE A 14 1.35 -5.72 -4.59
N GLU A 15 2.34 -4.87 -4.84
CA GLU A 15 3.04 -4.88 -6.12
C GLU A 15 3.69 -6.22 -6.39
N LYS A 16 4.29 -6.80 -5.37
CA LYS A 16 4.89 -8.12 -5.48
C LYS A 16 3.84 -9.18 -5.77
N ALA A 17 2.70 -9.10 -5.09
CA ALA A 17 1.61 -10.03 -5.31
C ALA A 17 1.04 -9.92 -6.71
N VAL A 18 0.87 -8.72 -7.22
CA VAL A 18 0.37 -8.50 -8.59
C VAL A 18 1.34 -9.09 -9.60
N ALA A 19 2.63 -8.95 -9.37
CA ALA A 19 3.64 -9.54 -10.26
C ALA A 19 3.52 -11.06 -10.30
N GLU A 20 3.00 -11.66 -9.22
CA GLU A 20 2.78 -13.11 -9.15
C GLU A 20 1.38 -13.51 -9.60
N GLY A 21 0.55 -12.55 -10.01
CA GLY A 21 -0.79 -12.81 -10.49
C GLY A 21 -1.86 -12.82 -9.38
N VAL A 22 -1.53 -12.32 -8.21
CA VAL A 22 -2.47 -12.27 -7.07
C VAL A 22 -3.15 -10.91 -7.03
N GLY A 23 -4.48 -10.89 -7.00
CA GLY A 23 -5.25 -9.65 -7.03
C GLY A 23 -5.54 -9.04 -5.67
N ALA A 24 -5.33 -9.78 -4.59
CA ALA A 24 -5.57 -9.30 -3.24
C ALA A 24 -4.65 -10.03 -2.28
N ILE A 25 -4.21 -9.35 -1.23
CA ILE A 25 -3.31 -9.94 -0.23
C ILE A 25 -3.73 -9.49 1.16
N SER A 26 -3.17 -10.16 2.16
CA SER A 26 -3.36 -9.78 3.55
C SER A 26 -2.03 -9.30 4.10
N VAL A 27 -2.00 -8.10 4.66
CA VAL A 27 -0.80 -7.51 5.26
C VAL A 27 -1.15 -7.15 6.71
N ASP A 28 -0.48 -7.79 7.64
CA ASP A 28 -0.72 -7.58 9.08
C ASP A 28 -2.19 -7.75 9.45
N GLY A 29 -2.86 -8.72 8.83
CA GLY A 29 -4.26 -8.99 9.09
C GLY A 29 -5.23 -8.06 8.37
N VAL A 30 -4.72 -7.18 7.54
CA VAL A 30 -5.56 -6.24 6.77
C VAL A 30 -5.58 -6.68 5.31
N MET A 31 -6.78 -6.84 4.76
CA MET A 31 -6.91 -7.19 3.35
C MET A 31 -6.59 -5.98 2.48
N VAL A 32 -5.70 -6.17 1.53
CA VAL A 32 -5.29 -5.13 0.58
C VAL A 32 -5.62 -5.59 -0.83
N ASP A 33 -6.43 -4.82 -1.52
CA ASP A 33 -6.80 -5.09 -2.91
C ASP A 33 -6.54 -3.84 -3.76
N ALA A 34 -6.97 -3.87 -5.03
CA ALA A 34 -6.72 -2.76 -5.94
C ALA A 34 -7.31 -1.44 -5.42
N ALA A 35 -8.50 -1.50 -4.83
CA ALA A 35 -9.14 -0.31 -4.29
C ALA A 35 -8.38 0.22 -3.08
N SER A 36 -7.95 -0.67 -2.19
CA SER A 36 -7.15 -0.30 -1.02
C SER A 36 -5.83 0.33 -1.44
N ILE A 37 -5.20 -0.22 -2.47
CA ILE A 37 -3.91 0.28 -2.95
C ILE A 37 -4.03 1.70 -3.52
N ARG A 38 -5.17 2.06 -4.09
CA ARG A 38 -5.41 3.42 -4.54
C ARG A 38 -5.38 4.40 -3.39
N LEU A 39 -6.01 4.03 -2.27
CA LEU A 39 -6.00 4.85 -1.07
C LEU A 39 -4.58 4.97 -0.51
N VAL A 40 -3.85 3.86 -0.50
CA VAL A 40 -2.47 3.85 -0.05
C VAL A 40 -1.61 4.77 -0.92
N GLN A 41 -1.78 4.71 -2.23
CA GLN A 41 -1.03 5.56 -3.14
C GLN A 41 -1.34 7.04 -2.90
N ASN A 42 -2.60 7.39 -2.67
CA ASN A 42 -2.98 8.76 -2.36
C ASN A 42 -2.31 9.24 -1.08
N LEU A 43 -2.26 8.38 -0.08
CA LEU A 43 -1.60 8.71 1.18
C LEU A 43 -0.11 8.96 0.98
N LEU A 44 0.54 8.11 0.19
CA LEU A 44 1.96 8.26 -0.10
C LEU A 44 2.25 9.52 -0.90
N ASP A 45 1.39 9.83 -1.88
CA ASP A 45 1.54 11.05 -2.65
C ASP A 45 1.46 12.29 -1.76
N ARG A 46 0.52 12.29 -0.83
CA ARG A 46 0.39 13.39 0.12
C ARG A 46 1.61 13.50 1.02
N ALA A 47 2.11 12.37 1.49
CA ALA A 47 3.29 12.36 2.33
C ALA A 47 4.48 12.97 1.60
N GLU A 48 4.64 12.66 0.32
CA GLU A 48 5.70 13.24 -0.50
C GLU A 48 5.55 14.76 -0.62
N LEU A 49 4.33 15.23 -0.83
CA LEU A 49 4.05 16.65 -0.95
C LEU A 49 4.44 17.41 0.33
N TYR A 50 4.22 16.79 1.47
CA TYR A 50 4.54 17.41 2.75
C TYR A 50 5.95 17.11 3.25
N GLY A 51 6.72 16.36 2.49
CA GLY A 51 8.09 16.02 2.85
C GLY A 51 8.23 14.99 3.96
N LEU A 52 7.26 14.13 4.09
CA LEU A 52 7.26 13.10 5.15
C LEU A 52 7.99 11.83 4.77
#